data_dc8ea87d0048ffe35356f2af09ac4729
#
_entry.id   dc8ea87d0048ffe35356f2af09ac4729
#
_cell.length_a   1.000
_cell.length_b   1.000
_cell.length_c   1.000
_cell.angle_alpha   90.00
_cell.angle_beta   90.00
_cell.angle_gamma   90.00
#
_symmetry.space_group_name_H-M   'P 1'
#
loop_
_entity.id
_entity.type
_entity.pdbx_description
1 polymer ?
#
loop_
_entity_poly.entity_id
_entity_poly.type
_entity_poly.pdbx_seq_one_letter_code
_entity_poly.pdbx_strand_id
1 'polypeptide(L)'
;MSTILFPSPIYGPVHSRRLGISLGINLIPADGKLCSFDCIYCECGYNADHRTHTPFPTTEAVSRALEAKLKEMHEEGVHPDVMTFAGNGEPTSNPHFPEIIDETIRLRDAYCPEAKISVLSNSTFIHRPAVHAALAKVDNNILKLDTVNPDYIKRLDRPALPSYDVKKIIDGMKSFDGQCIVQTMFLRG
;
A
#
# COMPACT_ATOMS: atom_id res chain seq x y z
N MET A 1 -18.52 3.06 -13.05
CA MET A 1 -17.58 3.93 -12.31
C MET A 1 -16.37 4.17 -13.18
N SER A 2 -15.85 5.39 -13.26
CA SER A 2 -14.57 5.63 -13.91
C SER A 2 -13.48 5.00 -13.07
N THR A 3 -12.66 4.12 -13.67
CA THR A 3 -11.51 3.51 -13.00
C THR A 3 -10.40 4.54 -12.88
N ILE A 4 -9.77 4.63 -11.70
CA ILE A 4 -8.63 5.50 -11.45
C ILE A 4 -7.41 4.60 -11.28
N LEU A 5 -6.42 4.77 -12.18
CA LEU A 5 -5.10 4.14 -12.04
C LEU A 5 -4.06 5.23 -11.77
N PHE A 6 -3.20 4.97 -10.79
CA PHE A 6 -2.14 5.88 -10.39
C PHE A 6 -0.85 5.60 -11.17
N PRO A 7 -0.04 6.64 -11.45
CA PRO A 7 1.31 6.44 -11.96
C PRO A 7 2.13 5.52 -11.05
N SER A 8 3.11 4.85 -11.61
CA SER A 8 4.05 3.96 -10.91
C SER A 8 5.48 4.30 -11.34
N PRO A 9 6.47 4.24 -10.43
CA PRO A 9 6.34 3.85 -9.02
C PRO A 9 6.00 5.01 -8.07
N ILE A 10 6.08 6.27 -8.49
CA ILE A 10 5.85 7.46 -7.65
C ILE A 10 4.76 8.33 -8.26
N TYR A 11 3.89 8.88 -7.41
CA TYR A 11 2.85 9.82 -7.83
C TYR A 11 2.59 10.89 -6.76
N GLY A 12 2.00 12.00 -7.19
CA GLY A 12 1.75 13.15 -6.31
C GLY A 12 2.89 14.17 -6.33
N PRO A 13 3.04 14.97 -5.25
CA PRO A 13 2.34 14.87 -3.96
C PRO A 13 0.85 15.17 -4.04
N VAL A 14 0.08 14.59 -3.12
CA VAL A 14 -1.35 14.87 -2.95
C VAL A 14 -1.63 15.41 -1.54
N HIS A 15 -2.58 16.34 -1.43
CA HIS A 15 -2.99 16.84 -0.12
C HIS A 15 -4.01 15.91 0.53
N SER A 16 -3.57 15.22 1.58
CA SER A 16 -4.42 14.37 2.41
C SER A 16 -4.98 15.16 3.59
N ARG A 17 -6.28 15.07 3.81
CA ARG A 17 -6.93 15.72 4.98
C ARG A 17 -6.44 15.19 6.32
N ARG A 18 -5.96 13.95 6.36
CA ARG A 18 -5.48 13.28 7.59
C ARG A 18 -3.97 13.25 7.73
N LEU A 19 -3.26 13.23 6.62
CA LEU A 19 -1.83 12.94 6.58
C LEU A 19 -0.98 14.10 6.05
N GLY A 20 -1.61 15.26 5.70
CA GLY A 20 -0.89 16.40 5.13
C GLY A 20 -0.43 16.17 3.69
N ILE A 21 0.76 16.62 3.34
CA ILE A 21 1.37 16.43 2.01
C ILE A 21 1.85 14.98 1.89
N SER A 22 1.15 14.19 1.08
CA SER A 22 1.43 12.76 0.91
C SER A 22 2.07 12.49 -0.44
N LEU A 23 3.28 11.92 -0.42
CA LEU A 23 3.94 11.39 -1.60
C LEU A 23 3.55 9.91 -1.76
N GLY A 24 2.91 9.58 -2.88
CA GLY A 24 2.41 8.22 -3.15
C GLY A 24 3.49 7.31 -3.73
N ILE A 25 3.56 6.09 -3.23
CA ILE A 25 4.42 5.02 -3.73
C ILE A 25 3.54 3.87 -4.19
N ASN A 26 3.46 3.67 -5.52
CA ASN A 26 2.67 2.62 -6.15
C ASN A 26 3.57 1.50 -6.64
N LEU A 27 3.53 0.36 -5.94
CA LEU A 27 4.35 -0.82 -6.26
C LEU A 27 3.71 -1.76 -7.28
N ILE A 28 2.57 -1.35 -7.85
CA ILE A 28 1.88 -2.06 -8.93
C ILE A 28 2.11 -1.26 -10.22
N PRO A 29 2.29 -1.90 -11.38
CA PRO A 29 2.44 -1.20 -12.65
C PRO A 29 1.32 -0.21 -12.95
N ALA A 30 1.63 0.84 -13.75
CA ALA A 30 0.67 1.89 -14.09
C ALA A 30 -0.41 1.46 -15.09
N ASP A 31 -0.18 0.36 -15.83
CA ASP A 31 -1.04 -0.13 -16.91
C ASP A 31 -2.22 -0.99 -16.42
N GLY A 32 -2.35 -1.20 -15.10
CA GLY A 32 -3.44 -2.02 -14.61
C GLY A 32 -3.45 -2.23 -13.09
N LYS A 33 -4.37 -3.08 -12.67
CA LYS A 33 -4.54 -3.48 -11.27
C LYS A 33 -3.93 -4.86 -11.03
N LEU A 34 -3.29 -5.03 -9.87
CA LEU A 34 -2.92 -6.32 -9.33
C LEU A 34 -3.13 -6.33 -7.81
N CYS A 35 -4.21 -6.97 -7.39
CA CYS A 35 -4.60 -7.03 -5.99
C CYS A 35 -5.06 -8.45 -5.62
N SER A 36 -4.82 -8.86 -4.39
CA SER A 36 -5.37 -10.10 -3.83
C SER A 36 -6.85 -9.97 -3.46
N PHE A 37 -7.44 -8.77 -3.59
CA PHE A 37 -8.85 -8.48 -3.36
C PHE A 37 -9.48 -7.81 -4.59
N ASP A 38 -10.80 -7.98 -4.73
CA ASP A 38 -11.64 -7.28 -5.70
C ASP A 38 -12.79 -6.56 -5.00
N CYS A 39 -12.45 -5.67 -4.06
CA CYS A 39 -13.43 -4.93 -3.27
C CYS A 39 -14.41 -4.16 -4.16
N ILE A 40 -15.72 -4.25 -3.85
CA ILE A 40 -16.77 -3.61 -4.65
C ILE A 40 -16.69 -2.08 -4.71
N TYR A 41 -15.97 -1.47 -3.78
CA TYR A 41 -15.76 -0.02 -3.66
C TYR A 41 -14.38 0.44 -4.16
N CYS A 42 -13.59 -0.45 -4.77
CA CYS A 42 -12.24 -0.12 -5.20
C CYS A 42 -12.25 0.86 -6.37
N GLU A 43 -11.59 2.00 -6.21
CA GLU A 43 -11.47 3.02 -7.27
C GLU A 43 -10.64 2.53 -8.47
N CYS A 44 -9.78 1.53 -8.27
CA CYS A 44 -9.00 0.91 -9.35
C CYS A 44 -9.79 -0.15 -10.15
N GLY A 45 -11.09 -0.33 -9.88
CA GLY A 45 -11.91 -1.33 -10.54
C GLY A 45 -11.59 -2.77 -10.11
N TYR A 46 -11.90 -3.75 -10.95
CA TYR A 46 -11.65 -5.16 -10.69
C TYR A 46 -10.40 -5.66 -11.43
N ASN A 47 -9.74 -6.68 -10.87
CA ASN A 47 -8.58 -7.32 -11.51
C ASN A 47 -8.91 -7.86 -12.93
N ALA A 48 -10.14 -8.35 -13.16
CA ALA A 48 -10.56 -8.88 -14.45
C ALA A 48 -10.64 -7.82 -15.55
N ASP A 49 -10.98 -6.58 -15.18
CA ASP A 49 -11.20 -5.50 -16.15
C ASP A 49 -9.90 -4.81 -16.58
N HIS A 50 -8.93 -4.75 -15.67
CA HIS A 50 -7.71 -3.95 -15.84
C HIS A 50 -6.46 -4.68 -15.29
N ARG A 51 -6.34 -5.98 -15.54
CA ARG A 51 -5.17 -6.71 -15.04
C ARG A 51 -3.90 -6.27 -15.76
N THR A 52 -2.89 -5.87 -14.98
CA THR A 52 -1.57 -5.56 -15.54
C THR A 52 -0.87 -6.80 -16.07
N HIS A 53 -0.11 -6.62 -17.15
CA HIS A 53 0.80 -7.61 -17.72
C HIS A 53 2.26 -7.17 -17.63
N THR A 54 2.50 -5.95 -17.14
CA THR A 54 3.83 -5.40 -16.91
C THR A 54 4.41 -5.97 -15.61
N PRO A 55 5.72 -6.26 -15.54
CA PRO A 55 6.37 -6.68 -14.31
C PRO A 55 6.28 -5.62 -13.21
N PHE A 56 6.32 -6.07 -11.95
CA PHE A 56 6.45 -5.16 -10.82
C PHE A 56 7.68 -4.26 -10.94
N PRO A 57 7.62 -3.01 -10.46
CA PRO A 57 8.81 -2.18 -10.35
C PRO A 57 9.84 -2.82 -9.40
N THR A 58 11.11 -2.78 -9.80
CA THR A 58 12.21 -3.28 -8.98
C THR A 58 12.59 -2.30 -7.88
N THR A 59 13.35 -2.75 -6.89
CA THR A 59 13.88 -1.89 -5.83
C THR A 59 14.66 -0.70 -6.39
N GLU A 60 15.50 -0.92 -7.40
CA GLU A 60 16.30 0.14 -8.05
C GLU A 60 15.43 1.15 -8.80
N ALA A 61 14.36 0.68 -9.45
CA ALA A 61 13.44 1.56 -10.16
C ALA A 61 12.68 2.46 -9.19
N VAL A 62 12.19 1.89 -8.09
CA VAL A 62 11.48 2.65 -7.03
C VAL A 62 12.44 3.63 -6.35
N SER A 63 13.62 3.17 -5.91
CA SER A 63 14.64 3.98 -5.24
C SER A 63 15.02 5.19 -6.07
N ARG A 64 15.33 4.99 -7.36
CA ARG A 64 15.71 6.06 -8.28
C ARG A 64 14.59 7.09 -8.48
N ALA A 65 13.37 6.62 -8.68
CA ALA A 65 12.22 7.50 -8.89
C ALA A 65 11.88 8.30 -7.62
N LEU A 66 11.93 7.64 -6.45
CA LEU A 66 11.71 8.28 -5.18
C LEU A 66 12.76 9.33 -4.87
N GLU A 67 14.04 9.00 -5.04
CA GLU A 67 15.14 9.94 -4.82
C GLU A 67 15.03 11.16 -5.74
N ALA A 68 14.74 10.96 -7.03
CA ALA A 68 14.56 12.05 -7.98
C ALA A 68 13.41 12.98 -7.54
N LYS A 69 12.27 12.40 -7.10
CA LYS A 69 11.13 13.21 -6.66
C LYS A 69 11.38 13.94 -5.35
N LEU A 70 12.12 13.34 -4.42
CA LEU A 70 12.51 14.01 -3.17
C LEU A 70 13.47 15.17 -3.41
N LYS A 71 14.41 15.04 -4.34
CA LYS A 71 15.30 16.15 -4.77
C LYS A 71 14.50 17.29 -5.38
N GLU A 72 13.61 16.99 -6.33
CA GLU A 72 12.72 17.99 -6.94
C GLU A 72 11.92 18.75 -5.88
N MET A 73 11.25 18.02 -4.96
CA MET A 73 10.48 18.63 -3.88
C MET A 73 11.35 19.49 -2.95
N HIS A 74 12.56 19.04 -2.65
CA HIS A 74 13.50 19.80 -1.82
C HIS A 74 13.93 21.12 -2.50
N GLU A 75 14.21 21.10 -3.81
CA GLU A 75 14.54 22.28 -4.60
C GLU A 75 13.38 23.29 -4.66
N GLU A 76 12.13 22.78 -4.66
CA GLU A 76 10.91 23.60 -4.59
C GLU A 76 10.58 24.11 -3.18
N GLY A 77 11.35 23.72 -2.16
CA GLY A 77 11.09 24.04 -0.76
C GLY A 77 9.85 23.34 -0.18
N VAL A 78 9.43 22.24 -0.80
CA VAL A 78 8.28 21.41 -0.36
C VAL A 78 8.79 20.11 0.24
N HIS A 79 8.25 19.73 1.39
CA HIS A 79 8.58 18.47 2.04
C HIS A 79 7.32 17.62 2.25
N PRO A 80 7.37 16.31 2.00
CA PRO A 80 6.25 15.45 2.31
C PRO A 80 6.12 15.30 3.84
N ASP A 81 4.88 15.31 4.33
CA ASP A 81 4.58 14.92 5.71
C ASP A 81 4.56 13.39 5.84
N VAL A 82 4.26 12.71 4.73
CA VAL A 82 4.16 11.25 4.68
C VAL A 82 4.48 10.70 3.29
N MET A 83 5.14 9.54 3.27
CA MET A 83 5.27 8.68 2.08
C MET A 83 4.31 7.51 2.23
N THR A 84 3.35 7.37 1.31
CA THR A 84 2.26 6.41 1.44
C THR A 84 2.34 5.32 0.38
N PHE A 85 2.55 4.09 0.79
CA PHE A 85 2.43 2.92 -0.06
C PHE A 85 0.95 2.61 -0.31
N ALA A 86 0.48 2.99 -1.47
CA ALA A 86 -0.88 2.77 -1.97
C ALA A 86 -0.87 2.86 -3.50
N GLY A 87 -1.95 2.48 -4.16
CA GLY A 87 -2.06 2.62 -5.62
C GLY A 87 -2.91 1.53 -6.25
N ASN A 88 -2.43 0.94 -7.33
CA ASN A 88 -3.19 0.07 -8.23
C ASN A 88 -3.38 -1.38 -7.72
N GLY A 89 -3.32 -1.60 -6.42
CA GLY A 89 -3.52 -2.93 -5.83
C GLY A 89 -2.88 -3.08 -4.46
N GLU A 90 -2.42 -4.30 -4.15
CA GLU A 90 -1.82 -4.64 -2.85
C GLU A 90 -0.30 -4.45 -2.87
N PRO A 91 0.28 -3.49 -2.14
CA PRO A 91 1.72 -3.22 -2.18
C PRO A 91 2.57 -4.40 -1.73
N THR A 92 2.12 -5.19 -0.76
CA THR A 92 2.84 -6.38 -0.25
C THR A 92 2.84 -7.56 -1.23
N SER A 93 2.15 -7.42 -2.39
CA SER A 93 2.23 -8.37 -3.50
C SER A 93 3.55 -8.25 -4.27
N ASN A 94 4.20 -7.09 -4.25
CA ASN A 94 5.49 -6.90 -4.89
C ASN A 94 6.54 -7.76 -4.18
N PRO A 95 7.27 -8.63 -4.88
CA PRO A 95 8.26 -9.52 -4.27
C PRO A 95 9.43 -8.77 -3.62
N HIS A 96 9.68 -7.53 -4.05
CA HIS A 96 10.73 -6.65 -3.52
C HIS A 96 10.24 -5.71 -2.41
N PHE A 97 9.01 -5.91 -1.91
CA PHE A 97 8.42 -5.01 -0.91
C PHE A 97 9.33 -4.78 0.31
N PRO A 98 9.97 -5.80 0.93
CA PRO A 98 10.82 -5.59 2.09
C PRO A 98 12.04 -4.69 1.80
N GLU A 99 12.72 -4.93 0.69
CA GLU A 99 13.90 -4.17 0.26
C GLU A 99 13.51 -2.72 -0.12
N ILE A 100 12.32 -2.54 -0.73
CA ILE A 100 11.80 -1.21 -1.06
C ILE A 100 11.47 -0.42 0.22
N ILE A 101 10.95 -1.05 1.26
CA ILE A 101 10.74 -0.40 2.56
C ILE A 101 12.07 0.09 3.14
N ASP A 102 13.12 -0.74 3.13
CA ASP A 102 14.43 -0.37 3.65
C ASP A 102 15.05 0.80 2.87
N GLU A 103 14.94 0.80 1.54
CA GLU A 103 15.39 1.91 0.69
C GLU A 103 14.56 3.18 0.92
N THR A 104 13.25 3.06 1.12
CA THR A 104 12.39 4.21 1.42
C THR A 104 12.77 4.86 2.76
N ILE A 105 13.05 4.05 3.78
CA ILE A 105 13.52 4.54 5.08
C ILE A 105 14.85 5.29 4.90
N ARG A 106 15.81 4.70 4.18
CA ARG A 106 17.11 5.33 3.91
C ARG A 106 16.96 6.70 3.22
N LEU A 107 16.10 6.76 2.19
CA LEU A 107 15.86 8.00 1.45
C LEU A 107 15.10 9.04 2.30
N ARG A 108 14.09 8.62 3.07
CA ARG A 108 13.38 9.47 4.02
C ARG A 108 14.37 10.13 4.99
N ASP A 109 15.24 9.33 5.61
CA ASP A 109 16.21 9.83 6.60
C ASP A 109 17.20 10.81 5.99
N ALA A 110 17.53 10.66 4.70
CA ALA A 110 18.45 11.55 4.00
C ALA A 110 17.81 12.88 3.55
N TYR A 111 16.54 12.88 3.13
CA TYR A 111 15.91 14.03 2.47
C TYR A 111 14.81 14.71 3.30
N CYS A 112 14.10 13.97 4.14
CA CYS A 112 12.96 14.46 4.91
C CYS A 112 12.74 13.61 6.18
N PRO A 113 13.64 13.69 7.17
CA PRO A 113 13.65 12.80 8.34
C PRO A 113 12.39 12.89 9.21
N GLU A 114 11.65 14.00 9.11
CA GLU A 114 10.38 14.17 9.84
C GLU A 114 9.18 13.50 9.15
N ALA A 115 9.33 13.12 7.88
CA ALA A 115 8.24 12.49 7.14
C ALA A 115 7.98 11.06 7.67
N LYS A 116 6.70 10.70 7.74
CA LYS A 116 6.27 9.36 8.13
C LYS A 116 6.19 8.44 6.93
N ILE A 117 6.35 7.14 7.17
CA ILE A 117 6.09 6.10 6.18
C ILE A 117 4.81 5.38 6.54
N SER A 118 3.84 5.36 5.62
CA SER A 118 2.54 4.71 5.77
C SER A 118 2.38 3.60 4.74
N VAL A 119 1.91 2.45 5.16
CA VAL A 119 1.55 1.34 4.25
C VAL A 119 0.08 1.02 4.41
N LEU A 120 -0.67 1.10 3.30
CA LEU A 120 -2.06 0.66 3.23
C LEU A 120 -2.08 -0.75 2.62
N SER A 121 -2.34 -1.77 3.44
CA SER A 121 -2.38 -3.16 3.01
C SER A 121 -3.75 -3.78 3.27
N ASN A 122 -4.20 -4.63 2.37
CA ASN A 122 -5.37 -5.47 2.58
C ASN A 122 -5.11 -6.67 3.50
N SER A 123 -3.93 -6.72 4.09
CA SER A 123 -3.51 -7.71 5.10
C SER A 123 -3.29 -9.14 4.61
N THR A 124 -3.49 -9.42 3.32
CA THR A 124 -3.41 -10.80 2.80
C THR A 124 -2.07 -11.48 3.06
N PHE A 125 -0.97 -10.73 3.02
CA PHE A 125 0.39 -11.29 3.08
C PHE A 125 1.13 -11.00 4.38
N ILE A 126 0.48 -10.46 5.41
CA ILE A 126 1.12 -10.11 6.69
C ILE A 126 1.70 -11.31 7.46
N HIS A 127 1.26 -12.53 7.13
CA HIS A 127 1.78 -13.77 7.70
C HIS A 127 3.15 -14.19 7.12
N ARG A 128 3.61 -13.55 6.03
CA ARG A 128 4.93 -13.81 5.45
C ARG A 128 6.00 -13.13 6.31
N PRO A 129 7.02 -13.85 6.83
CA PRO A 129 7.97 -13.25 7.79
C PRO A 129 8.66 -11.98 7.28
N ALA A 130 9.08 -11.95 6.00
CA ALA A 130 9.73 -10.77 5.42
C ALA A 130 8.79 -9.56 5.31
N VAL A 131 7.52 -9.79 4.93
CA VAL A 131 6.49 -8.74 4.87
C VAL A 131 6.18 -8.22 6.26
N HIS A 132 5.99 -9.13 7.23
CA HIS A 132 5.75 -8.75 8.63
C HIS A 132 6.89 -7.87 9.18
N ALA A 133 8.14 -8.31 8.99
CA ALA A 133 9.31 -7.56 9.44
C ALA A 133 9.43 -6.19 8.78
N ALA A 134 9.08 -6.05 7.50
CA ALA A 134 9.07 -4.77 6.81
C ALA A 134 7.95 -3.85 7.33
N LEU A 135 6.74 -4.36 7.54
CA LEU A 135 5.62 -3.61 8.10
C LEU A 135 5.85 -3.16 9.55
N ALA A 136 6.64 -3.89 10.32
CA ALA A 136 7.02 -3.49 11.67
C ALA A 136 8.00 -2.30 11.73
N LYS A 137 8.62 -1.93 10.60
CA LYS A 137 9.58 -0.80 10.52
C LYS A 137 8.91 0.54 10.19
N VAL A 138 7.67 0.54 9.68
CA VAL A 138 7.00 1.74 9.21
C VAL A 138 6.24 2.44 10.33
N ASP A 139 6.04 3.77 10.20
CA ASP A 139 5.36 4.58 11.21
C ASP A 139 3.86 4.28 11.29
N ASN A 140 3.22 4.04 10.15
CA ASN A 140 1.79 3.76 10.07
C ASN A 140 1.56 2.46 9.29
N ASN A 141 1.53 1.35 10.00
CA ASN A 141 1.14 0.06 9.46
C ASN A 141 -0.39 -0.03 9.45
N ILE A 142 -1.02 0.32 8.31
CA ILE A 142 -2.48 0.41 8.18
C ILE A 142 -3.00 -0.86 7.50
N LEU A 143 -3.67 -1.68 8.28
CA LEU A 143 -4.14 -3.01 7.91
C LEU A 143 -5.66 -3.03 7.76
N LYS A 144 -6.13 -3.41 6.59
CA LYS A 144 -7.56 -3.49 6.27
C LYS A 144 -8.21 -4.71 6.94
N LEU A 145 -9.33 -4.45 7.62
CA LEU A 145 -10.25 -5.47 8.13
C LEU A 145 -11.67 -4.91 8.13
N ASP A 146 -12.41 -5.11 7.05
CA ASP A 146 -13.76 -4.54 6.90
C ASP A 146 -14.80 -5.33 7.69
N THR A 147 -14.64 -6.64 7.76
CA THR A 147 -15.54 -7.53 8.48
C THR A 147 -14.87 -8.88 8.80
N VAL A 148 -15.38 -9.55 9.80
CA VAL A 148 -15.01 -10.95 10.13
C VAL A 148 -16.04 -11.97 9.64
N ASN A 149 -17.19 -11.50 9.15
CA ASN A 149 -18.24 -12.37 8.63
C ASN A 149 -17.86 -12.91 7.24
N PRO A 150 -17.76 -14.24 7.03
CA PRO A 150 -17.31 -14.82 5.77
C PRO A 150 -18.18 -14.46 4.55
N ASP A 151 -19.49 -14.29 4.74
CA ASP A 151 -20.40 -13.95 3.65
C ASP A 151 -20.21 -12.49 3.21
N TYR A 152 -19.99 -11.58 4.16
CA TYR A 152 -19.66 -10.20 3.85
C TYR A 152 -18.27 -10.06 3.22
N ILE A 153 -17.27 -10.82 3.68
CA ILE A 153 -15.95 -10.85 3.04
C ILE A 153 -16.08 -11.23 1.56
N LYS A 154 -16.83 -12.29 1.25
CA LYS A 154 -17.07 -12.72 -0.15
C LYS A 154 -17.80 -11.67 -0.99
N ARG A 155 -18.70 -10.91 -0.39
CA ARG A 155 -19.54 -9.93 -1.08
C ARG A 155 -18.82 -8.60 -1.28
N LEU A 156 -18.10 -8.12 -0.25
CA LEU A 156 -17.48 -6.79 -0.21
C LEU A 156 -16.03 -6.82 -0.70
N ASP A 157 -15.22 -7.71 -0.14
CA ASP A 157 -13.77 -7.74 -0.34
C ASP A 157 -13.35 -8.64 -1.50
N ARG A 158 -14.09 -9.70 -1.74
CA ARG A 158 -13.87 -10.66 -2.84
C ARG A 158 -12.42 -11.14 -2.93
N PRO A 159 -11.90 -11.84 -1.90
CA PRO A 159 -10.53 -12.35 -1.93
C PRO A 159 -10.33 -13.24 -3.15
N ALA A 160 -9.27 -12.95 -3.92
CA ALA A 160 -8.90 -13.74 -5.11
C ALA A 160 -8.16 -15.04 -4.77
N LEU A 161 -7.62 -15.14 -3.54
CA LEU A 161 -6.88 -16.32 -3.10
C LEU A 161 -7.81 -17.30 -2.37
N PRO A 162 -7.94 -18.55 -2.84
CA PRO A 162 -8.74 -19.56 -2.15
C PRO A 162 -8.28 -19.86 -0.72
N SER A 163 -7.00 -19.57 -0.42
CA SER A 163 -6.39 -19.76 0.90
C SER A 163 -6.63 -18.60 1.87
N TYR A 164 -7.43 -17.58 1.49
CA TYR A 164 -7.74 -16.47 2.39
C TYR A 164 -8.49 -16.97 3.62
N ASP A 165 -7.98 -16.63 4.80
CA ASP A 165 -8.52 -17.01 6.09
C ASP A 165 -8.47 -15.81 7.04
N VAL A 166 -9.63 -15.25 7.36
CA VAL A 166 -9.75 -14.07 8.22
C VAL A 166 -9.18 -14.29 9.63
N LYS A 167 -9.23 -15.54 10.13
CA LYS A 167 -8.65 -15.85 11.44
C LYS A 167 -7.12 -15.71 11.42
N LYS A 168 -6.46 -16.18 10.35
CA LYS A 168 -5.01 -15.99 10.17
C LYS A 168 -4.65 -14.52 10.03
N ILE A 169 -5.51 -13.72 9.38
CA ILE A 169 -5.31 -12.27 9.28
C ILE A 169 -5.36 -11.62 10.67
N ILE A 170 -6.37 -11.95 11.48
CA ILE A 170 -6.50 -11.43 12.85
C ILE A 170 -5.30 -11.84 13.72
N ASP A 171 -4.87 -13.09 13.63
CA ASP A 171 -3.71 -13.56 14.38
C ASP A 171 -2.42 -12.85 13.93
N GLY A 172 -2.27 -12.60 12.62
CA GLY A 172 -1.20 -11.77 12.08
C GLY A 172 -1.24 -10.31 12.53
N MET A 173 -2.42 -9.69 12.62
CA MET A 173 -2.57 -8.34 13.17
C MET A 173 -2.17 -8.28 14.65
N LYS A 174 -2.56 -9.29 15.45
CA LYS A 174 -2.19 -9.38 16.87
C LYS A 174 -0.67 -9.49 17.08
N SER A 175 0.05 -10.14 16.14
CA SER A 175 1.50 -10.31 16.25
C SER A 175 2.31 -9.00 16.10
N PHE A 176 1.66 -7.89 15.74
CA PHE A 176 2.27 -6.56 15.79
C PHE A 176 2.21 -5.90 17.18
N ASP A 177 1.68 -6.58 18.21
CA ASP A 177 1.62 -6.09 19.60
C ASP A 177 1.06 -4.67 19.75
N GLY A 178 0.00 -4.37 18.97
CA GLY A 178 -0.64 -3.06 18.96
C GLY A 178 0.02 -2.03 18.03
N GLN A 179 1.10 -2.37 17.35
CA GLN A 179 1.80 -1.47 16.43
C GLN A 179 1.23 -1.54 15.01
N CYS A 180 -0.09 -1.61 14.90
CA CYS A 180 -0.79 -1.49 13.62
C CYS A 180 -2.09 -0.71 13.80
N ILE A 181 -2.55 -0.12 12.71
CA ILE A 181 -3.81 0.61 12.62
C ILE A 181 -4.78 -0.26 11.84
N VAL A 182 -5.90 -0.63 12.43
CA VAL A 182 -6.95 -1.35 11.72
C VAL A 182 -7.84 -0.34 11.00
N GLN A 183 -7.92 -0.47 9.67
CA GLN A 183 -8.80 0.34 8.83
C GLN A 183 -10.01 -0.48 8.38
N THR A 184 -11.21 0.06 8.60
CA THR A 184 -12.48 -0.57 8.23
C THR A 184 -13.28 0.37 7.33
N MET A 185 -13.80 -0.17 6.21
CA MET A 185 -14.73 0.53 5.33
C MET A 185 -16.17 0.22 5.77
N PHE A 186 -16.93 1.26 6.07
CA PHE A 186 -18.37 1.14 6.34
C PHE A 186 -19.16 1.49 5.09
N LEU A 187 -19.94 0.55 4.59
CA LEU A 187 -20.81 0.73 3.44
C LEU A 187 -22.27 0.74 3.90
N ARG A 188 -23.05 1.68 3.35
CA ARG A 188 -24.49 1.69 3.49
C ARG A 188 -25.10 0.88 2.35
N GLY A 189 -25.82 -0.18 2.67
CA GLY A 189 -26.60 -1.01 1.75
C GLY A 189 -28.07 -0.66 1.77
#